data_08cbd44aaeced94c98cf1350790269b0
#
_entry.id   08cbd44aaeced94c98cf1350790269b0
#
_cell.length_a   1.000
_cell.length_b   1.000
_cell.length_c   1.000
_cell.angle_alpha   90.00
_cell.angle_beta   90.00
_cell.angle_gamma   90.00
#
_symmetry.space_group_name_H-M   'P 1'
#
loop_
_entity.id
_entity.type
_entity.pdbx_description
1 polymer ?
#
loop_
_entity_poly.entity_id
_entity_poly.type
_entity_poly.pdbx_seq_one_letter_code
_entity_poly.pdbx_strand_id
1 'polypeptide(L)'
;MSNFLNPENSVMQFLARVCDYLILNVVFILSCIPIFTVGAALSALYTVSFKMIRKEDGYVLKRYFKAFCANFKQGTILWLICLILFFFLQYDGLIIGSMGGSMGQILSILFYTIVLVLAAMFLYLWPILAYFVCTTKQVVKNALYMCLGHLPWTALLLLYFGLVWFIMTRSILTLGIVVAVSMAGGFSLSAWITGKIFLKIFARYQPETSQTEE
;
A
#
# COMPACT_ATOMS: atom_id res chain seq x y z
N MET A 1 19.43 28.42 -26.30
CA MET A 1 18.83 28.24 -24.97
C MET A 1 17.31 27.89 -25.02
N SER A 2 16.68 27.86 -26.19
CA SER A 2 15.22 27.61 -26.33
C SER A 2 14.78 26.15 -26.36
N ASN A 3 15.67 25.18 -26.48
CA ASN A 3 15.32 23.76 -26.57
C ASN A 3 15.16 23.05 -25.20
N PHE A 4 15.49 23.69 -24.09
CA PHE A 4 15.37 23.09 -22.74
C PHE A 4 13.93 23.13 -22.20
N LEU A 5 13.12 24.08 -22.67
CA LEU A 5 11.72 24.29 -22.22
C LEU A 5 10.69 23.64 -23.13
N ASN A 6 11.11 22.87 -24.12
CA ASN A 6 10.17 22.19 -25.01
C ASN A 6 9.50 21.02 -24.28
N PRO A 7 8.15 20.96 -24.17
CA PRO A 7 7.42 19.89 -23.46
C PRO A 7 7.68 18.48 -24.05
N GLU A 8 8.20 18.39 -25.26
CA GLU A 8 8.62 17.13 -25.89
C GLU A 8 9.99 16.61 -25.40
N ASN A 9 10.72 17.43 -24.62
CA ASN A 9 12.04 17.03 -24.16
C ASN A 9 11.91 15.95 -23.06
N SER A 10 12.60 14.81 -23.24
CA SER A 10 12.61 13.66 -22.32
C SER A 10 12.92 14.06 -20.87
N VAL A 11 13.75 15.10 -20.68
CA VAL A 11 14.10 15.65 -19.37
C VAL A 11 12.92 16.36 -18.73
N MET A 12 12.16 17.15 -19.49
CA MET A 12 10.97 17.84 -18.99
C MET A 12 9.85 16.86 -18.60
N GLN A 13 9.65 15.82 -19.41
CA GLN A 13 8.70 14.74 -19.08
C GLN A 13 9.09 13.97 -17.81
N PHE A 14 10.39 13.72 -17.63
CA PHE A 14 10.91 13.09 -16.41
C PHE A 14 10.67 13.99 -15.19
N LEU A 15 10.99 15.28 -15.30
CA LEU A 15 10.81 16.27 -14.24
C LEU A 15 9.33 16.42 -13.86
N ALA A 16 8.45 16.49 -14.86
CA ALA A 16 7.00 16.54 -14.63
C ALA A 16 6.51 15.31 -13.86
N ARG A 17 6.96 14.11 -14.20
CA ARG A 17 6.62 12.88 -13.45
C ARG A 17 7.14 12.92 -12.02
N VAL A 18 8.34 13.41 -11.79
CA VAL A 18 8.88 13.57 -10.43
C VAL A 18 8.01 14.53 -9.62
N CYS A 19 7.62 15.68 -10.21
CA CYS A 19 6.69 16.62 -9.57
C CYS A 19 5.35 15.95 -9.25
N ASP A 20 4.79 15.15 -10.15
CA ASP A 20 3.54 14.42 -9.94
C ASP A 20 3.63 13.45 -8.75
N TYR A 21 4.76 12.73 -8.59
CA TYR A 21 4.99 11.86 -7.43
C TYR A 21 5.14 12.66 -6.13
N LEU A 22 5.81 13.81 -6.16
CA LEU A 22 5.93 14.69 -4.99
C LEU A 22 4.57 15.25 -4.57
N ILE A 23 3.78 15.74 -5.52
CA ILE A 23 2.42 16.23 -5.28
C ILE A 23 1.55 15.11 -4.69
N LEU A 24 1.60 13.91 -5.25
CA LEU A 24 0.88 12.73 -4.77
C LEU A 24 1.26 12.41 -3.31
N ASN A 25 2.55 12.49 -2.97
CA ASN A 25 3.05 12.24 -1.63
C ASN A 25 2.51 13.26 -0.62
N VAL A 26 2.59 14.55 -0.95
CA VAL A 26 2.11 15.63 -0.08
C VAL A 26 0.61 15.50 0.18
N VAL A 27 -0.18 15.28 -0.86
CA VAL A 27 -1.65 15.13 -0.72
C VAL A 27 -2.01 13.89 0.08
N PHE A 28 -1.28 12.78 -0.11
CA PHE A 28 -1.44 11.58 0.70
C PHE A 28 -1.19 11.86 2.18
N ILE A 29 -0.06 12.51 2.53
CA ILE A 29 0.28 12.84 3.92
C ILE A 29 -0.79 13.73 4.55
N LEU A 30 -1.23 14.78 3.85
CA LEU A 30 -2.30 15.66 4.33
C LEU A 30 -3.61 14.91 4.55
N SER A 31 -3.93 13.96 3.68
CA SER A 31 -5.13 13.11 3.81
C SER A 31 -5.03 12.09 4.95
N CYS A 32 -3.82 11.80 5.45
CA CYS A 32 -3.59 10.89 6.57
C CYS A 32 -3.65 11.60 7.94
N ILE A 33 -3.71 12.95 8.00
CA ILE A 33 -3.80 13.70 9.26
C ILE A 33 -4.96 13.18 10.13
N PRO A 34 -6.18 13.00 9.62
CA PRO A 34 -7.20 12.29 10.37
C PRO A 34 -6.88 10.78 10.32
N ILE A 35 -6.58 10.17 11.46
CA ILE A 35 -6.16 8.75 11.55
C ILE A 35 -7.18 7.79 10.88
N PHE A 36 -8.48 8.12 10.95
CA PHE A 36 -9.54 7.27 10.39
C PHE A 36 -9.58 7.29 8.85
N THR A 37 -9.00 8.28 8.18
CA THR A 37 -8.98 8.41 6.72
C THR A 37 -7.82 7.69 6.03
N VAL A 38 -6.85 7.17 6.79
CA VAL A 38 -5.64 6.52 6.26
C VAL A 38 -5.96 5.41 5.25
N GLY A 39 -7.01 4.62 5.50
CA GLY A 39 -7.41 3.55 4.57
C GLY A 39 -7.92 4.09 3.22
N ALA A 40 -8.73 5.15 3.24
CA ALA A 40 -9.16 5.81 2.02
C ALA A 40 -7.99 6.48 1.28
N ALA A 41 -7.08 7.10 2.04
CA ALA A 41 -5.87 7.72 1.50
C ALA A 41 -4.94 6.70 0.82
N LEU A 42 -4.71 5.53 1.43
CA LEU A 42 -3.93 4.43 0.85
C LEU A 42 -4.56 3.90 -0.45
N SER A 43 -5.88 3.70 -0.46
CA SER A 43 -6.59 3.30 -1.67
C SER A 43 -6.46 4.33 -2.79
N ALA A 44 -6.60 5.63 -2.48
CA ALA A 44 -6.41 6.70 -3.45
C ALA A 44 -4.98 6.78 -3.97
N LEU A 45 -3.98 6.62 -3.08
CA LEU A 45 -2.56 6.57 -3.43
C LEU A 45 -2.28 5.46 -4.46
N TYR A 46 -2.76 4.23 -4.21
CA TYR A 46 -2.59 3.12 -5.16
C TYR A 46 -3.37 3.35 -6.46
N THR A 47 -4.60 3.90 -6.41
CA THR A 47 -5.38 4.20 -7.63
C THR A 47 -4.63 5.15 -8.56
N VAL A 48 -4.06 6.23 -8.02
CA VAL A 48 -3.27 7.19 -8.82
C VAL A 48 -1.96 6.57 -9.28
N SER A 49 -1.26 5.83 -8.40
CA SER A 49 -0.01 5.15 -8.76
C SER A 49 -0.20 4.16 -9.91
N PHE A 50 -1.28 3.38 -9.92
CA PHE A 50 -1.60 2.46 -11.02
C PHE A 50 -1.80 3.21 -12.35
N LYS A 51 -2.51 4.34 -12.34
CA LYS A 51 -2.72 5.18 -13.51
C LYS A 51 -1.43 5.80 -14.02
N MET A 52 -0.56 6.26 -13.11
CA MET A 52 0.75 6.80 -13.46
C MET A 52 1.67 5.72 -14.06
N ILE A 53 1.63 4.49 -13.55
CA ILE A 53 2.40 3.36 -14.10
C ILE A 53 1.92 3.03 -15.52
N ARG A 54 0.59 3.10 -15.78
CA ARG A 54 -0.01 2.88 -17.11
C ARG A 54 0.15 4.06 -18.06
N LYS A 55 0.79 5.16 -17.61
CA LYS A 55 0.97 6.39 -18.38
C LYS A 55 -0.36 7.03 -18.84
N GLU A 56 -1.43 6.84 -18.06
CA GLU A 56 -2.69 7.50 -18.34
C GLU A 56 -2.58 9.01 -18.04
N ASP A 57 -3.00 9.87 -18.96
CA ASP A 57 -2.96 11.33 -18.80
C ASP A 57 -3.99 11.84 -17.81
N GLY A 58 -3.66 12.90 -17.08
CA GLY A 58 -4.58 13.63 -16.22
C GLY A 58 -3.96 14.16 -14.93
N TYR A 59 -4.61 15.17 -14.36
CA TYR A 59 -4.17 15.85 -13.15
C TYR A 59 -4.20 14.95 -11.92
N VAL A 60 -3.06 14.78 -11.26
CA VAL A 60 -2.86 13.93 -10.08
C VAL A 60 -3.84 14.28 -8.96
N LEU A 61 -3.97 15.56 -8.62
CA LEU A 61 -4.86 16.05 -7.56
C LEU A 61 -6.33 15.64 -7.79
N LYS A 62 -6.85 15.90 -9.00
CA LYS A 62 -8.24 15.59 -9.34
C LYS A 62 -8.50 14.09 -9.25
N ARG A 63 -7.56 13.28 -9.73
CA ARG A 63 -7.65 11.81 -9.67
C ARG A 63 -7.60 11.30 -8.23
N TYR A 64 -6.71 11.87 -7.42
CA TYR A 64 -6.56 11.48 -6.02
C TYR A 64 -7.85 11.75 -5.23
N PHE A 65 -8.37 12.96 -5.27
CA PHE A 65 -9.59 13.29 -4.53
C PHE A 65 -10.82 12.53 -5.05
N LYS A 66 -10.91 12.29 -6.36
CA LYS A 66 -11.98 11.45 -6.93
C LYS A 66 -11.91 10.02 -6.37
N ALA A 67 -10.72 9.40 -6.33
CA ALA A 67 -10.53 8.06 -5.79
C ALA A 67 -10.73 8.02 -4.27
N PHE A 68 -10.24 9.05 -3.56
CA PHE A 68 -10.40 9.20 -2.13
C PHE A 68 -11.89 9.23 -1.72
N CYS A 69 -12.69 10.10 -2.35
CA CYS A 69 -14.13 10.19 -2.07
C CYS A 69 -14.87 8.89 -2.46
N ALA A 70 -14.52 8.28 -3.60
CA ALA A 70 -15.16 7.04 -4.05
C ALA A 70 -14.94 5.88 -3.08
N ASN A 71 -13.76 5.76 -2.49
CA ASN A 71 -13.39 4.68 -1.59
C ASN A 71 -13.46 5.09 -0.10
N PHE A 72 -13.93 6.30 0.23
CA PHE A 72 -13.89 6.84 1.57
C PHE A 72 -14.56 5.93 2.60
N LYS A 73 -15.83 5.59 2.38
CA LYS A 73 -16.61 4.76 3.30
C LYS A 73 -15.99 3.38 3.49
N GLN A 74 -15.66 2.73 2.38
CA GLN A 74 -15.14 1.37 2.39
C GLN A 74 -13.71 1.29 2.95
N GLY A 75 -12.84 2.22 2.54
CA GLY A 75 -11.47 2.32 3.04
C GLY A 75 -11.42 2.63 4.54
N THR A 76 -12.27 3.54 5.02
CA THR A 76 -12.36 3.88 6.44
C THR A 76 -12.84 2.69 7.29
N ILE A 77 -13.87 1.97 6.83
CA ILE A 77 -14.38 0.78 7.56
C ILE A 77 -13.29 -0.30 7.64
N LEU A 78 -12.62 -0.61 6.52
CA LEU A 78 -11.54 -1.59 6.49
C LEU A 78 -10.38 -1.18 7.41
N TRP A 79 -10.01 0.10 7.40
CA TRP A 79 -8.94 0.62 8.25
C TRP A 79 -9.27 0.50 9.73
N LEU A 80 -10.47 0.87 10.14
CA LEU A 80 -10.92 0.75 11.54
C LEU A 80 -10.92 -0.70 12.01
N ILE A 81 -11.38 -1.63 11.17
CA ILE A 81 -11.31 -3.08 11.46
C ILE A 81 -9.84 -3.51 11.66
N CYS A 82 -8.93 -3.07 10.77
CA CYS A 82 -7.50 -3.39 10.90
C CYS A 82 -6.89 -2.78 12.17
N LEU A 83 -7.28 -1.56 12.57
CA LEU A 83 -6.82 -0.93 13.80
C LEU A 83 -7.29 -1.70 15.04
N ILE A 84 -8.56 -2.06 15.11
CA ILE A 84 -9.12 -2.86 16.22
C ILE A 84 -8.38 -4.19 16.31
N LEU A 85 -8.21 -4.88 15.18
CA LEU A 85 -7.48 -6.15 15.11
C LEU A 85 -6.02 -5.99 15.54
N PHE A 86 -5.36 -4.89 15.15
CA PHE A 86 -3.98 -4.60 15.55
C PHE A 86 -3.84 -4.46 17.07
N PHE A 87 -4.72 -3.69 17.72
CA PHE A 87 -4.69 -3.52 19.17
C PHE A 87 -4.99 -4.83 19.91
N PHE A 88 -5.94 -5.62 19.40
CA PHE A 88 -6.26 -6.94 19.94
C PHE A 88 -5.04 -7.87 19.88
N LEU A 89 -4.37 -7.95 18.71
CA LEU A 89 -3.18 -8.75 18.54
C LEU A 89 -1.99 -8.29 19.44
N GLN A 90 -1.85 -6.97 19.66
CA GLN A 90 -0.82 -6.47 20.59
C GLN A 90 -1.08 -6.96 22.02
N TYR A 91 -2.33 -6.93 22.46
CA TYR A 91 -2.73 -7.40 23.79
C TYR A 91 -2.51 -8.91 23.96
N ASP A 92 -2.95 -9.72 22.99
CA ASP A 92 -2.74 -11.17 22.99
C ASP A 92 -1.24 -11.53 22.97
N GLY A 93 -0.44 -10.81 22.20
CA GLY A 93 1.00 -11.00 22.14
C GLY A 93 1.70 -10.79 23.51
N LEU A 94 1.24 -9.81 24.30
CA LEU A 94 1.73 -9.58 25.66
C LEU A 94 1.39 -10.74 26.60
N ILE A 95 0.16 -11.25 26.52
CA ILE A 95 -0.28 -12.39 27.34
C ILE A 95 0.51 -13.65 26.99
N ILE A 96 0.62 -13.99 25.70
CA ILE A 96 1.34 -15.18 25.23
C ILE A 96 2.83 -15.08 25.57
N GLY A 97 3.42 -13.89 25.42
CA GLY A 97 4.82 -13.65 25.76
C GLY A 97 5.16 -13.81 27.25
N SER A 98 4.14 -13.66 28.14
CA SER A 98 4.29 -13.90 29.58
C SER A 98 4.16 -15.38 29.97
N MET A 99 3.67 -16.25 29.08
CA MET A 99 3.51 -17.66 29.30
C MET A 99 4.86 -18.39 29.16
N GLY A 100 5.32 -19.02 30.25
CA GLY A 100 6.55 -19.84 30.26
C GLY A 100 6.29 -21.30 29.81
N GLY A 101 7.41 -22.04 29.61
CA GLY A 101 7.36 -23.46 29.28
C GLY A 101 7.05 -23.82 27.84
N SER A 102 6.95 -25.11 27.55
CA SER A 102 6.75 -25.64 26.18
C SER A 102 5.40 -25.20 25.57
N MET A 103 4.37 -25.07 26.39
CA MET A 103 3.05 -24.62 25.96
C MET A 103 3.09 -23.16 25.45
N GLY A 104 3.78 -22.26 26.16
CA GLY A 104 3.97 -20.88 25.75
C GLY A 104 4.72 -20.76 24.43
N GLN A 105 5.73 -21.62 24.19
CA GLN A 105 6.46 -21.63 22.92
C GLN A 105 5.57 -22.07 21.75
N ILE A 106 4.77 -23.12 21.89
CA ILE A 106 3.85 -23.59 20.85
C ILE A 106 2.83 -22.51 20.52
N LEU A 107 2.20 -21.89 21.53
CA LEU A 107 1.25 -20.81 21.36
C LEU A 107 1.87 -19.60 20.66
N SER A 108 3.12 -19.25 21.01
CA SER A 108 3.85 -18.15 20.36
C SER A 108 4.08 -18.41 18.86
N ILE A 109 4.50 -19.63 18.49
CA ILE A 109 4.72 -19.99 17.08
C ILE A 109 3.41 -19.87 16.29
N LEU A 110 2.31 -20.41 16.83
CA LEU A 110 1.00 -20.33 16.19
C LEU A 110 0.54 -18.88 16.05
N PHE A 111 0.68 -18.09 17.11
CA PHE A 111 0.32 -16.67 17.13
C PHE A 111 1.09 -15.87 16.08
N TYR A 112 2.41 -15.96 16.04
CA TYR A 112 3.23 -15.23 15.05
C TYR A 112 2.96 -15.69 13.62
N THR A 113 2.59 -16.94 13.40
CA THR A 113 2.16 -17.43 12.09
C THR A 113 0.87 -16.74 11.64
N ILE A 114 -0.11 -16.62 12.54
CA ILE A 114 -1.36 -15.88 12.24
C ILE A 114 -1.07 -14.41 11.97
N VAL A 115 -0.23 -13.76 12.78
CA VAL A 115 0.17 -12.35 12.60
C VAL A 115 0.83 -12.15 11.23
N LEU A 116 1.69 -13.07 10.80
CA LEU A 116 2.34 -13.01 9.49
C LEU A 116 1.33 -13.07 8.33
N VAL A 117 0.34 -13.96 8.41
CA VAL A 117 -0.73 -14.07 7.39
C VAL A 117 -1.57 -12.80 7.37
N LEU A 118 -1.95 -12.26 8.53
CA LEU A 118 -2.71 -11.01 8.62
C LEU A 118 -1.93 -9.81 8.09
N ALA A 119 -0.62 -9.74 8.35
CA ALA A 119 0.26 -8.72 7.79
C ALA A 119 0.34 -8.83 6.26
N ALA A 120 0.45 -10.04 5.72
CA ALA A 120 0.40 -10.28 4.28
C ALA A 120 -0.94 -9.80 3.69
N MET A 121 -2.07 -10.18 4.29
CA MET A 121 -3.40 -9.72 3.86
C MET A 121 -3.50 -8.19 3.86
N PHE A 122 -3.00 -7.53 4.92
CA PHE A 122 -3.01 -6.07 5.05
C PHE A 122 -2.33 -5.37 3.86
N LEU A 123 -1.22 -5.92 3.35
CA LEU A 123 -0.52 -5.37 2.17
C LEU A 123 -1.37 -5.44 0.89
N TYR A 124 -2.24 -6.45 0.75
CA TYR A 124 -3.09 -6.64 -0.42
C TYR A 124 -4.41 -5.85 -0.37
N LEU A 125 -4.93 -5.51 0.83
CA LEU A 125 -6.23 -4.84 0.98
C LEU A 125 -6.35 -3.56 0.16
N TRP A 126 -5.35 -2.67 0.26
CA TRP A 126 -5.39 -1.33 -0.35
C TRP A 126 -5.25 -1.36 -1.87
N PRO A 127 -4.30 -2.13 -2.44
CA PRO A 127 -4.22 -2.29 -3.89
C PRO A 127 -5.46 -2.95 -4.51
N ILE A 128 -6.08 -3.93 -3.83
CA ILE A 128 -7.31 -4.58 -4.30
C ILE A 128 -8.47 -3.58 -4.28
N LEU A 129 -8.64 -2.82 -3.19
CA LEU A 129 -9.66 -1.78 -3.08
C LEU A 129 -9.48 -0.68 -4.13
N ALA A 130 -8.22 -0.36 -4.49
CA ALA A 130 -7.88 0.63 -5.50
C ALA A 130 -8.16 0.18 -6.94
N TYR A 131 -8.10 -1.13 -7.19
CA TYR A 131 -8.12 -1.68 -8.54
C TYR A 131 -9.46 -2.30 -8.92
N PHE A 132 -10.08 -3.05 -8.00
CA PHE A 132 -11.32 -3.78 -8.23
C PHE A 132 -12.52 -3.09 -7.59
N VAL A 133 -13.63 -3.04 -8.33
CA VAL A 133 -14.92 -2.60 -7.78
C VAL A 133 -15.56 -3.80 -7.05
N CYS A 134 -15.33 -3.90 -5.74
CA CYS A 134 -15.76 -5.02 -4.91
C CYS A 134 -16.43 -4.55 -3.62
N THR A 135 -17.26 -5.40 -3.02
CA THR A 135 -17.76 -5.17 -1.66
C THR A 135 -16.64 -5.40 -0.63
N THR A 136 -16.78 -4.81 0.57
CA THR A 136 -15.78 -4.94 1.67
C THR A 136 -15.45 -6.41 1.98
N LYS A 137 -16.47 -7.28 1.99
CA LYS A 137 -16.27 -8.73 2.21
C LYS A 137 -15.46 -9.38 1.09
N GLN A 138 -15.70 -8.98 -0.16
CA GLN A 138 -14.96 -9.49 -1.31
C GLN A 138 -13.51 -9.00 -1.29
N VAL A 139 -13.23 -7.75 -0.87
CA VAL A 139 -11.86 -7.24 -0.74
C VAL A 139 -11.05 -8.09 0.23
N VAL A 140 -11.60 -8.38 1.42
CA VAL A 140 -10.94 -9.22 2.44
C VAL A 140 -10.71 -10.65 1.92
N LYS A 141 -11.74 -11.24 1.29
CA LYS A 141 -11.64 -12.59 0.72
C LYS A 141 -10.60 -12.67 -0.40
N ASN A 142 -10.62 -11.69 -1.31
CA ASN A 142 -9.64 -11.62 -2.40
C ASN A 142 -8.22 -11.36 -1.89
N ALA A 143 -8.05 -10.54 -0.83
CA ALA A 143 -6.76 -10.33 -0.20
C ALA A 143 -6.18 -11.63 0.36
N LEU A 144 -7.01 -12.46 1.01
CA LEU A 144 -6.57 -13.77 1.51
C LEU A 144 -6.18 -14.70 0.35
N TYR A 145 -7.01 -14.82 -0.67
CA TYR A 145 -6.70 -15.70 -1.81
C TYR A 145 -5.46 -15.24 -2.59
N MET A 146 -5.32 -13.94 -2.83
CA MET A 146 -4.17 -13.43 -3.58
C MET A 146 -2.87 -13.52 -2.78
N CYS A 147 -2.87 -13.28 -1.47
CA CYS A 147 -1.65 -13.41 -0.66
C CYS A 147 -1.18 -14.87 -0.57
N LEU A 148 -2.09 -15.84 -0.51
CA LEU A 148 -1.76 -17.26 -0.51
C LEU A 148 -1.45 -17.81 -1.92
N GLY A 149 -2.16 -17.34 -2.94
CA GLY A 149 -1.96 -17.76 -4.33
C GLY A 149 -0.67 -17.26 -4.97
N HIS A 150 -0.08 -16.20 -4.44
CA HIS A 150 1.13 -15.58 -4.96
C HIS A 150 2.25 -15.46 -3.91
N LEU A 151 2.53 -16.58 -3.21
CA LEU A 151 3.52 -16.63 -2.12
C LEU A 151 4.88 -15.99 -2.44
N PRO A 152 5.52 -16.19 -3.62
CA PRO A 152 6.82 -15.56 -3.89
C PRO A 152 6.75 -14.03 -3.92
N TRP A 153 5.68 -13.45 -4.47
CA TRP A 153 5.47 -12.00 -4.47
C TRP A 153 5.10 -11.47 -3.09
N THR A 154 4.30 -12.23 -2.34
CA THR A 154 3.94 -11.91 -0.95
C THR A 154 5.19 -11.91 -0.06
N ALA A 155 6.07 -12.90 -0.20
CA ALA A 155 7.34 -12.95 0.54
C ALA A 155 8.24 -11.76 0.21
N LEU A 156 8.32 -11.36 -1.07
CA LEU A 156 9.10 -10.20 -1.50
C LEU A 156 8.54 -8.89 -0.91
N LEU A 157 7.21 -8.72 -0.89
CA LEU A 157 6.56 -7.55 -0.28
C LEU A 157 6.78 -7.51 1.24
N LEU A 158 6.62 -8.66 1.91
CA LEU A 158 6.87 -8.78 3.35
C LEU A 158 8.35 -8.49 3.70
N LEU A 159 9.28 -8.99 2.88
CA LEU A 159 10.71 -8.69 3.02
C LEU A 159 10.98 -7.19 2.87
N TYR A 160 10.40 -6.54 1.85
CA TYR A 160 10.56 -5.12 1.61
C TYR A 160 10.07 -4.28 2.80
N PHE A 161 8.83 -4.48 3.26
CA PHE A 161 8.29 -3.73 4.40
C PHE A 161 8.95 -4.13 5.73
N GLY A 162 9.31 -5.41 5.89
CA GLY A 162 10.04 -5.90 7.05
C GLY A 162 11.44 -5.28 7.16
N LEU A 163 12.13 -5.10 6.04
CA LEU A 163 13.44 -4.44 5.99
C LEU A 163 13.33 -2.96 6.35
N VAL A 164 12.31 -2.25 5.82
CA VAL A 164 12.03 -0.86 6.21
C VAL A 164 11.77 -0.76 7.71
N TRP A 165 10.93 -1.64 8.25
CA TRP A 165 10.64 -1.71 9.69
C TRP A 165 11.91 -1.99 10.51
N PHE A 166 12.73 -2.95 10.10
CA PHE A 166 13.99 -3.29 10.75
C PHE A 166 14.96 -2.10 10.80
N ILE A 167 15.09 -1.34 9.68
CA ILE A 167 15.92 -0.14 9.64
C ILE A 167 15.37 0.93 10.60
N MET A 168 14.06 1.13 10.67
CA MET A 168 13.44 2.10 11.57
C MET A 168 13.71 1.83 13.05
N THR A 169 13.81 0.55 13.43
CA THR A 169 13.97 0.15 14.84
C THR A 169 15.41 0.12 15.32
N ARG A 170 16.42 0.34 14.44
CA ARG A 170 17.84 0.23 14.79
C ARG A 170 18.41 1.42 15.56
N SER A 171 18.04 2.62 15.22
CA SER A 171 18.55 3.85 15.84
C SER A 171 17.58 5.00 15.62
N ILE A 172 17.62 5.99 16.51
CA ILE A 172 16.86 7.23 16.35
C ILE A 172 17.25 7.99 15.07
N LEU A 173 18.53 7.88 14.66
CA LEU A 173 19.01 8.47 13.40
C LEU A 173 18.40 7.76 12.18
N THR A 174 18.35 6.43 12.16
CA THR A 174 17.75 5.67 11.06
C THR A 174 16.25 5.91 10.98
N LEU A 175 15.56 6.00 12.11
CA LEU A 175 14.16 6.42 12.18
C LEU A 175 13.98 7.81 11.54
N GLY A 176 14.80 8.78 11.93
CA GLY A 176 14.75 10.14 11.37
C GLY A 176 14.96 10.16 9.85
N ILE A 177 15.93 9.40 9.34
CA ILE A 177 16.19 9.29 7.89
C ILE A 177 14.99 8.68 7.16
N VAL A 178 14.43 7.56 7.66
CA VAL A 178 13.28 6.93 7.01
C VAL A 178 12.07 7.85 7.02
N VAL A 179 11.81 8.57 8.11
CA VAL A 179 10.73 9.55 8.17
C VAL A 179 10.97 10.69 7.17
N ALA A 180 12.19 11.26 7.11
CA ALA A 180 12.53 12.31 6.17
C ALA A 180 12.34 11.88 4.71
N VAL A 181 12.83 10.69 4.34
CA VAL A 181 12.65 10.11 3.01
C VAL A 181 11.17 9.87 2.70
N SER A 182 10.40 9.38 3.67
CA SER A 182 8.95 9.16 3.51
C SER A 182 8.21 10.48 3.27
N MET A 183 8.58 11.54 3.98
CA MET A 183 8.03 12.90 3.80
C MET A 183 8.44 13.49 2.45
N ALA A 184 9.67 13.26 1.99
CA ALA A 184 10.16 13.77 0.72
C ALA A 184 9.53 13.13 -0.53
N GLY A 185 8.92 11.94 -0.44
CA GLY A 185 8.33 11.23 -1.60
C GLY A 185 8.29 9.72 -1.43
N GLY A 186 8.72 9.20 -0.28
CA GLY A 186 8.89 7.77 -0.06
C GLY A 186 7.59 6.97 -0.14
N PHE A 187 6.44 7.53 0.29
CA PHE A 187 5.16 6.83 0.20
C PHE A 187 4.72 6.64 -1.26
N SER A 188 4.80 7.68 -2.09
CA SER A 188 4.45 7.60 -3.51
C SER A 188 5.40 6.70 -4.28
N LEU A 189 6.71 6.75 -3.97
CA LEU A 189 7.72 5.87 -4.57
C LEU A 189 7.49 4.40 -4.16
N SER A 190 7.19 4.15 -2.88
CA SER A 190 6.85 2.82 -2.38
C SER A 190 5.59 2.27 -3.07
N ALA A 191 4.54 3.10 -3.22
CA ALA A 191 3.33 2.73 -3.93
C ALA A 191 3.59 2.46 -5.43
N TRP A 192 4.54 3.15 -6.05
CA TRP A 192 4.92 2.89 -7.44
C TRP A 192 5.67 1.57 -7.59
N ILE A 193 6.65 1.29 -6.71
CA ILE A 193 7.43 0.03 -6.72
C ILE A 193 6.50 -1.16 -6.50
N THR A 194 5.73 -1.13 -5.42
CA THR A 194 4.78 -2.21 -5.08
C THR A 194 3.63 -2.29 -6.08
N GLY A 195 3.20 -1.14 -6.62
CA GLY A 195 2.17 -1.05 -7.65
C GLY A 195 2.51 -1.80 -8.93
N LYS A 196 3.77 -1.80 -9.37
CA LYS A 196 4.22 -2.61 -10.50
C LYS A 196 4.05 -4.11 -10.25
N ILE A 197 4.33 -4.56 -9.02
CA ILE A 197 4.16 -5.95 -8.61
C ILE A 197 2.66 -6.31 -8.64
N PHE A 198 1.83 -5.46 -8.03
CA PHE A 198 0.39 -5.70 -7.99
C PHE A 198 -0.26 -5.70 -9.37
N LEU A 199 0.11 -4.78 -10.26
CA LEU A 199 -0.40 -4.77 -11.64
C LEU A 199 -0.04 -6.05 -12.39
N LYS A 200 1.17 -6.60 -12.18
CA LYS A 200 1.57 -7.89 -12.77
C LYS A 200 0.75 -9.05 -12.22
N ILE A 201 0.41 -9.04 -10.93
CA ILE A 201 -0.47 -10.03 -10.31
C ILE A 201 -1.89 -9.89 -10.85
N PHE A 202 -2.43 -8.67 -10.86
CA PHE A 202 -3.83 -8.40 -11.23
C PHE A 202 -4.12 -8.64 -12.71
N ALA A 203 -3.13 -8.47 -13.59
CA ALA A 203 -3.27 -8.81 -15.02
C ALA A 203 -3.69 -10.27 -15.27
N ARG A 204 -3.42 -11.19 -14.34
CA ARG A 204 -3.84 -12.59 -14.44
C ARG A 204 -5.31 -12.82 -14.07
N TYR A 205 -5.96 -11.84 -13.46
CA TYR A 205 -7.34 -11.93 -12.97
C TYR A 205 -8.31 -11.04 -13.74
N GLN A 206 -7.83 -10.37 -14.81
CA GLN A 206 -8.72 -9.66 -15.73
C GLN A 206 -9.30 -10.69 -16.73
N PRO A 207 -10.63 -10.71 -16.94
CA PRO A 207 -11.20 -11.47 -18.06
C PRO A 207 -10.69 -10.86 -19.38
N GLU A 208 -10.40 -11.70 -20.38
CA GLU A 208 -9.83 -11.34 -21.69
C GLU A 208 -10.72 -10.43 -22.57
N THR A 209 -11.87 -9.97 -22.06
CA THR A 209 -12.88 -9.21 -22.79
C THR A 209 -12.53 -7.75 -23.10
N SER A 210 -11.36 -7.23 -22.71
CA SER A 210 -10.97 -5.85 -22.98
C SER A 210 -9.92 -5.67 -24.11
N GLN A 211 -9.61 -6.70 -24.89
CA GLN A 211 -8.64 -6.63 -25.98
C GLN A 211 -9.27 -6.62 -27.41
N THR A 212 -10.59 -6.58 -27.53
CA THR A 212 -11.27 -6.64 -28.84
C THR A 212 -12.02 -5.37 -29.22
N GLU A 213 -11.77 -4.24 -28.55
CA GLU A 213 -12.30 -2.94 -29.01
C GLU A 213 -11.14 -1.91 -29.07
N GLU A 214 -10.28 -2.06 -30.08
CA GLU A 214 -9.50 -1.00 -30.72
C GLU A 214 -9.49 -1.23 -32.23
#